data_0bb814eeac1adc73aa354dc65199bb17
#
_entry.id   0bb814eeac1adc73aa354dc65199bb17
#
_cell.length_a   1.000
_cell.length_b   1.000
_cell.length_c   1.000
_cell.angle_alpha   90.00
_cell.angle_beta   90.00
_cell.angle_gamma   90.00
#
_symmetry.space_group_name_H-M   'P 1'
#
loop_
_entity.id
_entity.type
_entity.pdbx_description
1 polymer ?
#
loop_
_entity_poly.entity_id
_entity_poly.type
_entity_poly.pdbx_seq_one_letter_code
_entity_poly.pdbx_strand_id
1 'polypeptide(L)'
;MPSGLSTAKHSPVKGKKVVFFFPAFSSQEATAPLGILAVATPLLRAGYQVKIIDSTITPQFQKRVMEELKDAICLAVSLVTGPMIRETCAVAREVKRLYPDMPIVLGGWHPSLLPDQTLAAEFVDAVVVGQGEEALLDVVRHLEAGESLQGIAGVGYKENGRIRFNPNRALRPLKEMPPKAYHLADFDAYQRVCGRRWAMYTSSLACPYNCGYCTNDGVYGRKWNALDPDQVVAETTGLVSRYNLELLWIVDDNFLIDRDRAVGIAEGLVRRGVKFDWSIQASTNLVIRLTVEELKLLKRAGLSQISQGADTGSPKMMHLMNKDFQDLDTIYAAAEKLTAAGIRPSFNLIFGYPGEQEKERRESVALMMNICRRYPGAEFWTNIFTPYPGSPIMQRAFELGIEVPKTLEGWADFFPRYTVLPWLKGREHERVQHMREYMRVAFHRVPIGKYRVPALNRLLFDLISLPARWRLDHHVYSFPVDLWARKTVQRILTPPKPKVDAQQLSAEPVTC
;
A
#
# COMPACT_ATOMS: atom_id res chain seq x y z
N MET A 1 1.28 49.59 32.97
CA MET A 1 0.86 49.57 31.56
C MET A 1 1.03 48.17 31.04
N PRO A 2 -0.02 47.43 30.71
CA PRO A 2 0.10 46.10 30.17
C PRO A 2 0.21 46.18 28.64
N SER A 3 1.29 45.67 28.09
CA SER A 3 1.55 45.51 26.66
C SER A 3 0.72 44.38 26.10
N GLY A 4 0.01 44.71 25.02
CA GLY A 4 -1.01 43.88 24.38
C GLY A 4 -0.54 42.53 23.85
N LEU A 5 -1.34 41.52 24.14
CA LEU A 5 -1.41 40.24 23.47
C LEU A 5 -1.90 40.50 22.02
N SER A 6 -1.02 40.37 21.05
CA SER A 6 -1.35 40.33 19.66
C SER A 6 -2.09 39.00 19.40
N THR A 7 -3.42 39.03 19.39
CA THR A 7 -4.24 37.98 18.81
C THR A 7 -4.05 38.04 17.31
N ALA A 8 -3.29 37.11 16.74
CA ALA A 8 -3.21 36.91 15.30
C ALA A 8 -4.62 36.64 14.80
N LYS A 9 -5.25 37.64 14.17
CA LYS A 9 -6.53 37.48 13.47
C LYS A 9 -6.30 36.60 12.28
N HIS A 10 -6.71 35.34 12.38
CA HIS A 10 -6.90 34.49 11.21
C HIS A 10 -7.95 35.20 10.32
N SER A 11 -7.55 35.62 9.15
CA SER A 11 -8.48 36.12 8.13
C SER A 11 -9.40 34.94 7.75
N PRO A 12 -10.74 35.13 7.69
CA PRO A 12 -11.66 34.06 7.35
C PRO A 12 -11.30 33.52 5.96
N VAL A 13 -11.07 32.20 5.87
CA VAL A 13 -10.80 31.49 4.63
C VAL A 13 -12.02 31.61 3.70
N LYS A 14 -11.84 32.20 2.53
CA LYS A 14 -12.94 32.57 1.59
C LYS A 14 -13.53 31.41 0.79
N GLY A 15 -13.27 30.15 1.07
CA GLY A 15 -13.77 29.03 0.26
C GLY A 15 -14.19 27.82 1.08
N LYS A 16 -15.15 27.05 0.56
CA LYS A 16 -15.55 25.73 1.10
C LYS A 16 -14.77 24.60 0.41
N LYS A 17 -13.46 24.76 0.17
CA LYS A 17 -12.66 23.81 -0.59
C LYS A 17 -11.58 23.15 0.27
N VAL A 18 -11.45 21.84 0.14
CA VAL A 18 -10.36 21.04 0.72
C VAL A 18 -9.53 20.47 -0.43
N VAL A 19 -8.23 20.71 -0.40
CA VAL A 19 -7.29 20.17 -1.41
C VAL A 19 -6.58 18.96 -0.82
N PHE A 20 -6.65 17.84 -1.53
CA PHE A 20 -5.89 16.64 -1.22
C PHE A 20 -4.71 16.51 -2.17
N PHE A 21 -3.54 16.27 -1.61
CA PHE A 21 -2.38 15.83 -2.36
C PHE A 21 -2.13 14.34 -2.11
N PHE A 22 -2.03 13.57 -3.19
CA PHE A 22 -1.67 12.16 -3.14
C PHE A 22 -0.31 11.97 -3.79
N PRO A 23 0.76 11.80 -2.98
CA PRO A 23 2.12 11.61 -3.48
C PRO A 23 2.31 10.21 -4.04
N ALA A 24 3.19 10.06 -5.03
CA ALA A 24 3.50 8.79 -5.62
C ALA A 24 4.23 7.85 -4.65
N PHE A 25 3.76 6.61 -4.54
CA PHE A 25 4.52 5.53 -3.91
C PHE A 25 5.53 4.93 -4.89
N SER A 26 5.11 4.77 -6.14
CA SER A 26 5.92 4.26 -7.24
C SER A 26 5.49 4.91 -8.55
N SER A 27 6.44 5.28 -9.39
CA SER A 27 6.14 5.82 -10.74
C SER A 27 5.53 4.80 -11.71
N GLN A 28 5.36 3.55 -11.29
CA GLN A 28 4.87 2.46 -12.14
C GLN A 28 3.46 1.99 -11.77
N GLU A 29 2.97 2.35 -10.60
CA GLU A 29 1.68 1.91 -10.06
C GLU A 29 0.84 3.14 -9.71
N ALA A 30 -0.02 3.55 -10.63
CA ALA A 30 -0.99 4.60 -10.39
C ALA A 30 -2.38 3.99 -10.14
N THR A 31 -3.01 4.37 -9.06
CA THR A 31 -4.36 3.93 -8.70
C THR A 31 -5.09 5.02 -7.94
N ALA A 32 -6.42 5.00 -8.05
CA ALA A 32 -7.26 5.92 -7.29
C ALA A 32 -6.96 5.84 -5.78
N PRO A 33 -6.77 6.97 -5.09
CA PRO A 33 -6.31 7.04 -3.71
C PRO A 33 -7.42 6.65 -2.72
N LEU A 34 -7.58 5.36 -2.47
CA LEU A 34 -8.71 4.76 -1.74
C LEU A 34 -9.00 5.44 -0.40
N GLY A 35 -7.96 5.74 0.40
CA GLY A 35 -8.11 6.43 1.69
C GLY A 35 -8.64 7.85 1.53
N ILE A 36 -8.17 8.59 0.51
CA ILE A 36 -8.68 9.94 0.22
C ILE A 36 -10.13 9.89 -0.25
N LEU A 37 -10.48 8.91 -1.11
CA LEU A 37 -11.87 8.73 -1.56
C LEU A 37 -12.83 8.40 -0.41
N ALA A 38 -12.34 7.74 0.64
CA ALA A 38 -13.13 7.45 1.84
C ALA A 38 -13.41 8.73 2.65
N VAL A 39 -12.37 9.49 2.98
CA VAL A 39 -12.50 10.72 3.79
C VAL A 39 -13.14 11.88 3.01
N ALA A 40 -13.13 11.84 1.67
CA ALA A 40 -13.79 12.84 0.83
C ALA A 40 -15.32 12.78 0.91
N THR A 41 -15.91 11.60 1.11
CA THR A 41 -17.38 11.47 1.09
C THR A 41 -18.08 12.26 2.20
N PRO A 42 -17.65 12.23 3.47
CA PRO A 42 -18.25 13.07 4.51
C PRO A 42 -18.11 14.56 4.22
N LEU A 43 -16.98 15.00 3.65
CA LEU A 43 -16.76 16.40 3.26
C LEU A 43 -17.74 16.84 2.17
N LEU A 44 -17.89 16.03 1.11
CA LEU A 44 -18.85 16.31 0.03
C LEU A 44 -20.30 16.38 0.54
N ARG A 45 -20.68 15.44 1.44
CA ARG A 45 -22.03 15.46 2.05
C ARG A 45 -22.26 16.68 2.94
N ALA A 46 -21.22 17.24 3.52
CA ALA A 46 -21.27 18.47 4.30
C ALA A 46 -21.21 19.75 3.43
N GLY A 47 -21.16 19.61 2.10
CA GLY A 47 -21.16 20.72 1.14
C GLY A 47 -19.78 21.32 0.85
N TYR A 48 -18.69 20.66 1.25
CA TYR A 48 -17.33 21.07 0.87
C TYR A 48 -16.99 20.61 -0.55
N GLN A 49 -16.26 21.45 -1.27
CA GLN A 49 -15.62 21.06 -2.51
C GLN A 49 -14.34 20.25 -2.18
N VAL A 50 -14.13 19.17 -2.91
CA VAL A 50 -12.93 18.34 -2.77
C VAL A 50 -12.17 18.33 -4.09
N LYS A 51 -10.88 18.70 -4.01
CA LYS A 51 -9.95 18.61 -5.13
C LYS A 51 -8.84 17.64 -4.80
N ILE A 52 -8.63 16.63 -5.64
CA ILE A 52 -7.55 15.65 -5.50
C ILE A 52 -6.49 15.95 -6.56
N ILE A 53 -5.23 16.08 -6.13
CA ILE A 53 -4.07 16.19 -6.99
C ILE A 53 -3.17 14.98 -6.70
N ASP A 54 -3.10 14.08 -7.65
CA ASP A 54 -2.30 12.85 -7.60
C ASP A 54 -1.06 13.04 -8.47
N SER A 55 0.12 12.96 -7.88
CA SER A 55 1.38 13.18 -8.58
C SER A 55 1.67 12.14 -9.67
N THR A 56 1.03 10.96 -9.62
CA THR A 56 1.23 9.90 -10.61
C THR A 56 0.54 10.18 -11.94
N ILE A 57 -0.53 10.98 -11.92
CA ILE A 57 -1.37 11.26 -13.10
C ILE A 57 -1.47 12.75 -13.45
N THR A 58 -0.98 13.64 -12.57
CA THR A 58 -1.09 15.10 -12.76
C THR A 58 0.25 15.69 -13.18
N PRO A 59 0.43 16.11 -14.43
CA PRO A 59 1.63 16.84 -14.84
C PRO A 59 1.77 18.14 -14.03
N GLN A 60 3.01 18.52 -13.70
CA GLN A 60 3.29 19.74 -12.93
C GLN A 60 2.45 19.83 -11.63
N PHE A 61 2.26 18.70 -10.95
CA PHE A 61 1.39 18.60 -9.77
C PHE A 61 1.72 19.65 -8.69
N GLN A 62 2.98 20.00 -8.49
CA GLN A 62 3.38 21.02 -7.53
C GLN A 62 2.73 22.37 -7.83
N LYS A 63 2.84 22.84 -9.08
CA LYS A 63 2.18 24.08 -9.52
C LYS A 63 0.66 23.99 -9.34
N ARG A 64 0.08 22.84 -9.69
CA ARG A 64 -1.37 22.62 -9.56
C ARG A 64 -1.84 22.65 -8.11
N VAL A 65 -1.06 22.07 -7.16
CA VAL A 65 -1.37 22.18 -5.72
C VAL A 65 -1.41 23.65 -5.31
N MET A 66 -0.38 24.45 -5.67
CA MET A 66 -0.32 25.87 -5.30
C MET A 66 -1.49 26.69 -5.87
N GLU A 67 -1.89 26.40 -7.12
CA GLU A 67 -3.04 27.07 -7.74
C GLU A 67 -4.36 26.76 -7.01
N GLU A 68 -4.58 25.48 -6.65
CA GLU A 68 -5.81 25.05 -6.00
C GLU A 68 -5.91 25.48 -4.52
N LEU A 69 -4.77 25.79 -3.88
CA LEU A 69 -4.76 26.23 -2.48
C LEU A 69 -5.19 27.66 -2.25
N LYS A 70 -5.25 28.52 -3.28
CA LYS A 70 -5.53 29.97 -3.14
C LYS A 70 -6.81 30.28 -2.36
N ASP A 71 -7.81 29.42 -2.45
CA ASP A 71 -9.13 29.57 -1.83
C ASP A 71 -9.53 28.31 -1.00
N ALA A 72 -8.55 27.51 -0.60
CA ALA A 72 -8.78 26.30 0.17
C ALA A 72 -8.74 26.56 1.70
N ILE A 73 -9.43 25.71 2.45
CA ILE A 73 -9.41 25.67 3.91
C ILE A 73 -8.09 25.05 4.40
N CYS A 74 -7.67 23.96 3.76
CA CYS A 74 -6.44 23.26 4.13
C CYS A 74 -5.90 22.41 2.98
N LEU A 75 -4.63 22.00 3.10
CA LEU A 75 -4.03 20.90 2.38
C LEU A 75 -4.12 19.63 3.23
N ALA A 76 -4.74 18.58 2.71
CA ALA A 76 -4.80 17.26 3.34
C ALA A 76 -3.95 16.25 2.56
N VAL A 77 -3.18 15.39 3.25
CA VAL A 77 -2.34 14.37 2.61
C VAL A 77 -2.51 13.04 3.32
N SER A 78 -2.65 11.96 2.57
CA SER A 78 -2.68 10.60 3.10
C SER A 78 -1.36 9.89 2.82
N LEU A 79 -0.70 9.39 3.87
CA LEU A 79 0.65 8.86 3.82
C LEU A 79 0.75 7.41 4.29
N VAL A 80 1.62 6.64 3.63
CA VAL A 80 2.24 5.44 4.19
C VAL A 80 3.74 5.68 4.38
N THR A 81 4.39 4.87 5.21
CA THR A 81 5.85 4.93 5.41
C THR A 81 6.59 4.61 4.10
N GLY A 82 7.56 5.43 3.74
CA GLY A 82 8.38 5.23 2.54
C GLY A 82 8.36 6.41 1.56
N PRO A 83 8.50 6.16 0.26
CA PRO A 83 8.78 7.19 -0.77
C PRO A 83 7.79 8.36 -0.84
N MET A 84 6.51 8.13 -0.50
CA MET A 84 5.47 9.17 -0.46
C MET A 84 5.84 10.38 0.40
N ILE A 85 6.60 10.14 1.47
CA ILE A 85 6.99 11.17 2.44
C ILE A 85 7.88 12.23 1.77
N ARG A 86 8.75 11.84 0.83
CA ARG A 86 9.66 12.79 0.16
C ARG A 86 8.92 13.85 -0.64
N GLU A 87 7.97 13.42 -1.48
CA GLU A 87 7.16 14.38 -2.24
C GLU A 87 6.28 15.24 -1.32
N THR A 88 5.74 14.63 -0.27
CA THR A 88 4.96 15.38 0.74
C THR A 88 5.77 16.48 1.40
N CYS A 89 6.98 16.17 1.86
CA CYS A 89 7.85 17.17 2.50
C CYS A 89 8.20 18.31 1.54
N ALA A 90 8.49 17.99 0.28
CA ALA A 90 8.80 19.01 -0.73
C ALA A 90 7.59 19.93 -1.01
N VAL A 91 6.41 19.36 -1.23
CA VAL A 91 5.17 20.12 -1.46
C VAL A 91 4.79 20.94 -0.23
N ALA A 92 4.85 20.34 0.97
CA ALA A 92 4.45 21.03 2.20
C ALA A 92 5.34 22.23 2.56
N ARG A 93 6.65 22.11 2.35
CA ARG A 93 7.58 23.26 2.51
C ARG A 93 7.27 24.38 1.54
N GLU A 94 7.01 24.07 0.29
CA GLU A 94 6.65 25.06 -0.72
C GLU A 94 5.31 25.73 -0.40
N VAL A 95 4.32 24.96 0.10
CA VAL A 95 3.06 25.53 0.59
C VAL A 95 3.30 26.48 1.73
N LYS A 96 4.09 26.14 2.74
CA LYS A 96 4.37 27.03 3.87
C LYS A 96 5.19 28.25 3.47
N ARG A 97 6.02 28.13 2.43
CA ARG A 97 6.75 29.27 1.87
C ARG A 97 5.83 30.30 1.20
N LEU A 98 4.84 29.82 0.42
CA LEU A 98 3.90 30.67 -0.35
C LEU A 98 2.67 31.08 0.46
N TYR A 99 2.20 30.20 1.33
CA TYR A 99 1.01 30.34 2.16
C TYR A 99 1.32 29.94 3.60
N PRO A 100 2.03 30.78 4.39
CA PRO A 100 2.50 30.43 5.74
C PRO A 100 1.38 29.97 6.68
N ASP A 101 0.19 30.56 6.53
CA ASP A 101 -0.98 30.27 7.38
C ASP A 101 -1.86 29.12 6.85
N MET A 102 -1.51 28.50 5.69
CA MET A 102 -2.28 27.38 5.15
C MET A 102 -2.16 26.17 6.04
N PRO A 103 -3.25 25.65 6.64
CA PRO A 103 -3.20 24.46 7.45
C PRO A 103 -2.82 23.24 6.63
N ILE A 104 -1.87 22.43 7.10
CA ILE A 104 -1.47 21.15 6.50
C ILE A 104 -1.83 20.02 7.46
N VAL A 105 -2.73 19.14 7.03
CA VAL A 105 -3.26 18.01 7.80
C VAL A 105 -2.78 16.71 7.19
N LEU A 106 -2.04 15.90 7.96
CA LEU A 106 -1.57 14.59 7.51
C LEU A 106 -2.38 13.46 8.15
N GLY A 107 -2.70 12.44 7.37
CA GLY A 107 -3.38 11.23 7.84
C GLY A 107 -2.87 9.98 7.12
N GLY A 108 -3.50 8.85 7.39
CA GLY A 108 -3.11 7.54 6.85
C GLY A 108 -2.22 6.76 7.80
N TRP A 109 -1.59 5.68 7.29
CA TRP A 109 -0.85 4.73 8.12
C TRP A 109 0.33 5.33 8.87
N HIS A 110 1.19 6.09 8.18
CA HIS A 110 2.39 6.65 8.81
C HIS A 110 2.06 7.63 9.94
N PRO A 111 1.20 8.65 9.74
CA PRO A 111 0.79 9.55 10.82
C PRO A 111 0.04 8.86 11.96
N SER A 112 -0.67 7.76 11.68
CA SER A 112 -1.36 6.98 12.71
C SER A 112 -0.40 6.20 13.61
N LEU A 113 0.71 5.70 13.05
CA LEU A 113 1.71 4.91 13.77
C LEU A 113 2.78 5.77 14.46
N LEU A 114 3.09 6.95 13.91
CA LEU A 114 4.10 7.90 14.41
C LEU A 114 3.54 9.33 14.47
N PRO A 115 2.46 9.58 15.22
CA PRO A 115 1.81 10.89 15.21
C PRO A 115 2.69 12.00 15.79
N ASP A 116 3.43 11.75 16.87
CA ASP A 116 4.33 12.72 17.51
C ASP A 116 5.41 13.18 16.54
N GLN A 117 6.09 12.23 15.89
CA GLN A 117 7.18 12.50 14.98
C GLN A 117 6.69 13.18 13.70
N THR A 118 5.51 12.81 13.22
CA THR A 118 4.87 13.44 12.07
C THR A 118 4.54 14.88 12.38
N LEU A 119 3.95 15.14 13.55
CA LEU A 119 3.55 16.47 13.97
C LEU A 119 4.75 17.35 14.35
N ALA A 120 5.91 16.79 14.70
CA ALA A 120 7.13 17.52 14.96
C ALA A 120 7.70 18.22 13.70
N ALA A 121 7.34 17.78 12.48
CA ALA A 121 7.74 18.45 11.25
C ALA A 121 7.15 19.88 11.20
N GLU A 122 7.97 20.88 10.88
CA GLU A 122 7.62 22.30 10.97
C GLU A 122 6.35 22.67 10.19
N PHE A 123 6.20 22.07 9.01
CA PHE A 123 5.10 22.33 8.07
C PHE A 123 3.81 21.59 8.41
N VAL A 124 3.77 20.70 9.40
CA VAL A 124 2.55 19.94 9.76
C VAL A 124 1.84 20.66 10.90
N ASP A 125 0.55 20.96 10.71
CA ASP A 125 -0.27 21.65 11.71
C ASP A 125 -1.14 20.65 12.49
N ALA A 126 -1.64 19.61 11.83
CA ALA A 126 -2.46 18.57 12.46
C ALA A 126 -2.21 17.18 11.87
N VAL A 127 -2.48 16.15 12.66
CA VAL A 127 -2.49 14.74 12.23
C VAL A 127 -3.83 14.10 12.60
N VAL A 128 -4.33 13.26 11.68
CA VAL A 128 -5.50 12.43 11.91
C VAL A 128 -5.03 11.00 12.12
N VAL A 129 -5.37 10.42 13.26
CA VAL A 129 -4.94 9.09 13.72
C VAL A 129 -6.09 8.09 13.57
N GLY A 130 -5.83 6.96 12.91
CA GLY A 130 -6.84 5.90 12.70
C GLY A 130 -7.83 6.22 11.58
N GLN A 131 -9.12 5.94 11.82
CA GLN A 131 -10.19 6.24 10.86
C GLN A 131 -10.37 7.74 10.68
N GLY A 132 -10.20 8.21 9.45
CA GLY A 132 -10.16 9.63 9.12
C GLY A 132 -11.47 10.26 8.69
N GLU A 133 -12.50 9.46 8.36
CA GLU A 133 -13.71 9.93 7.67
C GLU A 133 -14.44 11.03 8.45
N GLU A 134 -14.66 10.82 9.72
CA GLU A 134 -15.32 11.81 10.58
C GLU A 134 -14.32 12.80 11.19
N ALA A 135 -13.14 12.31 11.57
CA ALA A 135 -12.13 13.16 12.21
C ALA A 135 -11.68 14.31 11.31
N LEU A 136 -11.45 14.03 10.01
CA LEU A 136 -11.06 15.07 9.07
C LEU A 136 -12.21 16.07 8.80
N LEU A 137 -13.46 15.60 8.74
CA LEU A 137 -14.61 16.50 8.63
C LEU A 137 -14.70 17.46 9.82
N ASP A 138 -14.50 16.95 11.04
CA ASP A 138 -14.50 17.79 12.25
C ASP A 138 -13.34 18.79 12.22
N VAL A 139 -12.13 18.37 11.83
CA VAL A 139 -10.98 19.26 11.63
C VAL A 139 -11.30 20.38 10.63
N VAL A 140 -11.85 20.06 9.46
CA VAL A 140 -12.18 21.03 8.42
C VAL A 140 -13.21 22.06 8.91
N ARG A 141 -14.23 21.63 9.66
CA ARG A 141 -15.24 22.53 10.26
C ARG A 141 -14.61 23.51 11.24
N HIS A 142 -13.73 23.06 12.13
CA HIS A 142 -13.05 23.92 13.09
C HIS A 142 -12.10 24.88 12.40
N LEU A 143 -11.36 24.43 11.40
CA LEU A 143 -10.48 25.29 10.59
C LEU A 143 -11.30 26.37 9.83
N GLU A 144 -12.44 26.03 9.27
CA GLU A 144 -13.36 26.98 8.60
C GLU A 144 -13.88 28.03 9.59
N ALA A 145 -14.24 27.60 10.81
CA ALA A 145 -14.73 28.47 11.88
C ALA A 145 -13.61 29.29 12.56
N GLY A 146 -12.33 28.98 12.32
CA GLY A 146 -11.21 29.57 13.06
C GLY A 146 -11.14 29.12 14.51
N GLU A 147 -11.66 27.95 14.82
CA GLU A 147 -11.72 27.35 16.16
C GLU A 147 -10.52 26.44 16.43
N SER A 148 -10.22 26.23 17.72
CA SER A 148 -9.20 25.27 18.16
C SER A 148 -9.59 23.86 17.80
N LEU A 149 -8.58 23.01 17.47
CA LEU A 149 -8.79 21.56 17.26
C LEU A 149 -8.88 20.77 18.57
N GLN A 150 -8.91 21.45 19.72
CA GLN A 150 -9.08 20.81 21.01
C GLN A 150 -10.43 20.06 21.11
N GLY A 151 -10.38 18.83 21.64
CA GLY A 151 -11.56 18.01 21.82
C GLY A 151 -11.96 17.14 20.62
N ILE A 152 -11.35 17.31 19.44
CA ILE A 152 -11.62 16.46 18.26
C ILE A 152 -10.92 15.12 18.47
N ALA A 153 -11.67 14.09 18.80
CA ALA A 153 -11.12 12.75 19.03
C ALA A 153 -10.38 12.22 17.81
N GLY A 154 -9.21 11.59 18.02
CA GLY A 154 -8.34 11.06 16.98
C GLY A 154 -7.48 12.11 16.26
N VAL A 155 -7.33 13.32 16.82
CA VAL A 155 -6.56 14.39 16.21
C VAL A 155 -5.43 14.87 17.13
N GLY A 156 -4.22 14.88 16.60
CA GLY A 156 -3.08 15.60 17.15
C GLY A 156 -2.89 16.93 16.42
N TYR A 157 -2.49 17.99 17.09
CA TYR A 157 -2.37 19.33 16.50
C TYR A 157 -1.31 20.19 17.20
N LYS A 158 -0.90 21.25 16.54
CA LYS A 158 -0.05 22.29 17.15
C LYS A 158 -0.89 23.47 17.60
N GLU A 159 -0.64 23.91 18.81
CA GLU A 159 -1.25 25.11 19.38
C GLU A 159 -0.18 25.92 20.13
N ASN A 160 0.01 27.16 19.77
CA ASN A 160 1.04 28.05 20.36
C ASN A 160 2.44 27.41 20.38
N GLY A 161 2.82 26.73 19.30
CA GLY A 161 4.11 26.03 19.18
C GLY A 161 4.23 24.72 19.98
N ARG A 162 3.18 24.30 20.66
CA ARG A 162 3.16 23.04 21.44
C ARG A 162 2.34 21.96 20.76
N ILE A 163 2.83 20.75 20.76
CA ILE A 163 2.11 19.57 20.29
C ILE A 163 1.08 19.15 21.36
N ARG A 164 -0.15 18.90 20.92
CA ARG A 164 -1.28 18.45 21.70
C ARG A 164 -1.90 17.22 21.05
N PHE A 165 -2.40 16.29 21.86
CA PHE A 165 -3.17 15.15 21.40
C PHE A 165 -4.51 15.09 22.11
N ASN A 166 -5.57 14.90 21.34
CA ASN A 166 -6.88 14.58 21.87
C ASN A 166 -6.99 13.06 22.10
N PRO A 167 -7.99 12.59 22.87
CA PRO A 167 -8.26 11.16 23.02
C PRO A 167 -8.46 10.45 21.68
N ASN A 168 -8.10 9.18 21.60
CA ASN A 168 -8.33 8.37 20.40
C ASN A 168 -9.81 8.30 20.06
N ARG A 169 -10.14 8.31 18.76
CA ARG A 169 -11.49 8.08 18.28
C ARG A 169 -11.79 6.57 18.26
N ALA A 170 -12.96 6.18 18.71
CA ALA A 170 -13.42 4.80 18.59
C ALA A 170 -13.61 4.42 17.12
N LEU A 171 -13.16 3.22 16.75
CA LEU A 171 -13.36 2.69 15.39
C LEU A 171 -14.85 2.40 15.17
N ARG A 172 -15.38 2.88 14.05
CA ARG A 172 -16.74 2.56 13.62
C ARG A 172 -16.73 1.36 12.65
N PRO A 173 -17.77 0.53 12.68
CA PRO A 173 -17.95 -0.56 11.73
C PRO A 173 -17.98 -0.04 10.29
N LEU A 174 -17.33 -0.75 9.38
CA LEU A 174 -17.25 -0.37 7.96
C LEU A 174 -18.64 -0.20 7.31
N LYS A 175 -19.63 -1.02 7.71
CA LYS A 175 -21.02 -0.92 7.24
C LYS A 175 -21.73 0.40 7.58
N GLU A 176 -21.24 1.13 8.57
CA GLU A 176 -21.76 2.44 8.95
C GLU A 176 -21.07 3.58 8.19
N MET A 177 -19.98 3.28 7.50
CA MET A 177 -19.25 4.27 6.72
C MET A 177 -19.94 4.54 5.38
N PRO A 178 -19.91 5.79 4.90
CA PRO A 178 -20.45 6.10 3.59
C PRO A 178 -19.63 5.44 2.46
N PRO A 179 -20.26 5.12 1.31
CA PRO A 179 -19.54 4.66 0.14
C PRO A 179 -18.45 5.64 -0.29
N LYS A 180 -17.34 5.13 -0.78
CA LYS A 180 -16.19 5.94 -1.22
C LYS A 180 -16.51 6.80 -2.44
N ALA A 181 -15.95 8.00 -2.53
CA ALA A 181 -16.22 8.99 -3.58
C ALA A 181 -15.47 8.69 -4.89
N TYR A 182 -15.66 7.50 -5.49
CA TYR A 182 -14.95 7.08 -6.71
C TYR A 182 -15.17 8.02 -7.92
N HIS A 183 -16.22 8.84 -7.90
CA HIS A 183 -16.46 9.83 -8.95
C HIS A 183 -15.42 10.97 -8.99
N LEU A 184 -14.60 11.11 -7.96
CA LEU A 184 -13.47 12.04 -7.94
C LEU A 184 -12.21 11.47 -8.63
N ALA A 185 -12.20 10.17 -8.96
CA ALA A 185 -11.05 9.52 -9.59
C ALA A 185 -11.08 9.67 -11.12
N ASP A 186 -9.96 10.09 -11.71
CA ASP A 186 -9.78 10.13 -13.17
C ASP A 186 -9.30 8.76 -13.69
N PHE A 187 -10.24 7.82 -13.90
CA PHE A 187 -9.92 6.47 -14.38
C PHE A 187 -9.29 6.47 -15.78
N ASP A 188 -9.52 7.49 -16.61
CA ASP A 188 -8.87 7.60 -17.93
C ASP A 188 -7.39 7.94 -17.76
N ALA A 189 -7.06 8.84 -16.85
CA ALA A 189 -5.65 9.14 -16.53
C ALA A 189 -4.93 7.92 -15.95
N TYR A 190 -5.53 7.21 -14.99
CA TYR A 190 -4.96 5.98 -14.45
C TYR A 190 -4.77 4.90 -15.52
N GLN A 191 -5.73 4.73 -16.43
CA GLN A 191 -5.59 3.79 -17.55
C GLN A 191 -4.43 4.16 -18.48
N ARG A 192 -4.21 5.44 -18.76
CA ARG A 192 -3.06 5.89 -19.56
C ARG A 192 -1.72 5.49 -18.93
N VAL A 193 -1.60 5.57 -17.62
CA VAL A 193 -0.37 5.21 -16.88
C VAL A 193 -0.21 3.70 -16.75
N CYS A 194 -1.25 2.99 -16.30
CA CYS A 194 -1.19 1.56 -15.96
C CYS A 194 -1.53 0.62 -17.11
N GLY A 195 -2.13 1.14 -18.18
CA GLY A 195 -2.49 0.32 -19.35
C GLY A 195 -3.81 -0.44 -19.23
N ARG A 196 -4.50 -0.37 -18.09
CA ARG A 196 -5.80 -1.00 -17.83
C ARG A 196 -6.64 -0.15 -16.89
N ARG A 197 -7.97 -0.31 -16.97
CA ARG A 197 -8.91 0.30 -16.02
C ARG A 197 -9.07 -0.59 -14.80
N TRP A 198 -8.60 -0.14 -13.67
CA TRP A 198 -8.70 -0.89 -12.44
C TRP A 198 -8.90 0.03 -11.23
N ALA A 199 -9.39 -0.53 -10.15
CA ALA A 199 -9.52 0.16 -8.88
C ALA A 199 -9.21 -0.76 -7.71
N MET A 200 -8.82 -0.17 -6.58
CA MET A 200 -8.85 -0.84 -5.29
C MET A 200 -10.25 -0.71 -4.68
N TYR A 201 -10.63 -1.74 -3.92
CA TYR A 201 -11.87 -1.76 -3.15
C TYR A 201 -11.61 -2.40 -1.78
N THR A 202 -12.27 -1.92 -0.75
CA THR A 202 -12.20 -2.49 0.60
C THR A 202 -13.57 -2.98 1.00
N SER A 203 -13.68 -4.25 1.32
CA SER A 203 -14.92 -4.88 1.80
C SER A 203 -14.87 -5.32 3.26
N SER A 204 -13.65 -5.35 3.85
CA SER A 204 -13.45 -5.55 5.28
C SER A 204 -12.20 -4.80 5.77
N LEU A 205 -12.14 -4.54 7.06
CA LEU A 205 -11.02 -3.90 7.74
C LEU A 205 -10.53 -4.80 8.86
N ALA A 206 -9.24 -4.68 9.17
CA ALA A 206 -8.52 -5.41 10.19
C ALA A 206 -8.36 -6.91 9.89
N CYS A 207 -7.51 -7.54 10.67
CA CYS A 207 -7.23 -8.97 10.62
C CYS A 207 -7.07 -9.48 12.06
N PRO A 208 -7.70 -10.60 12.46
CA PRO A 208 -7.62 -11.11 13.83
C PRO A 208 -6.26 -11.75 14.17
N TYR A 209 -5.42 -12.04 13.15
CA TYR A 209 -4.11 -12.62 13.36
C TYR A 209 -3.11 -11.58 13.89
N ASN A 210 -2.11 -12.08 14.63
CA ASN A 210 -1.05 -11.26 15.23
C ASN A 210 0.32 -11.63 14.67
N CYS A 211 0.48 -11.54 13.34
CA CYS A 211 1.77 -11.82 12.72
C CYS A 211 2.83 -10.80 13.17
N GLY A 212 4.03 -11.29 13.53
CA GLY A 212 5.08 -10.50 14.16
C GLY A 212 5.57 -9.29 13.36
N TYR A 213 5.41 -9.29 12.04
CA TYR A 213 5.83 -8.21 11.13
C TYR A 213 4.70 -7.22 10.76
N CYS A 214 3.45 -7.53 11.13
CA CYS A 214 2.28 -6.79 10.66
C CYS A 214 1.98 -5.57 11.52
N THR A 215 1.66 -4.45 10.88
CA THR A 215 1.34 -3.17 11.56
C THR A 215 -0.16 -2.95 11.76
N ASN A 216 -0.99 -3.89 11.33
CA ASN A 216 -2.45 -3.75 11.34
C ASN A 216 -3.02 -3.50 12.74
N ASP A 217 -2.46 -4.17 13.76
CA ASP A 217 -2.84 -4.00 15.16
C ASP A 217 -2.68 -2.55 15.65
N GLY A 218 -1.64 -1.86 15.18
CA GLY A 218 -1.37 -0.46 15.56
C GLY A 218 -2.40 0.55 15.06
N VAL A 219 -3.21 0.20 14.05
CA VAL A 219 -4.23 1.11 13.47
C VAL A 219 -5.64 0.63 13.76
N TYR A 220 -5.93 -0.67 13.58
CA TYR A 220 -7.29 -1.22 13.66
C TYR A 220 -7.52 -2.19 14.84
N GLY A 221 -6.45 -2.53 15.59
CA GLY A 221 -6.56 -3.30 16.83
C GLY A 221 -7.15 -4.71 16.65
N ARG A 222 -6.87 -5.40 15.56
CA ARG A 222 -7.33 -6.77 15.24
C ARG A 222 -8.86 -6.97 15.29
N LYS A 223 -9.62 -5.90 15.26
CA LYS A 223 -11.09 -5.92 15.30
C LYS A 223 -11.66 -6.02 13.89
N TRP A 224 -11.58 -7.24 13.31
CA TRP A 224 -12.13 -7.49 12.00
C TRP A 224 -13.60 -7.11 11.91
N ASN A 225 -13.96 -6.36 10.88
CA ASN A 225 -15.33 -6.00 10.55
C ASN A 225 -15.48 -5.87 9.03
N ALA A 226 -16.67 -6.19 8.51
CA ALA A 226 -16.87 -6.33 7.08
C ALA A 226 -18.25 -5.85 6.65
N LEU A 227 -18.36 -5.53 5.37
CA LEU A 227 -19.63 -5.31 4.68
C LEU A 227 -20.34 -6.64 4.43
N ASP A 228 -21.67 -6.60 4.44
CA ASP A 228 -22.50 -7.77 4.10
C ASP A 228 -22.33 -8.16 2.64
N PRO A 229 -22.51 -9.46 2.27
CA PRO A 229 -22.35 -9.93 0.90
C PRO A 229 -23.13 -9.14 -0.14
N ASP A 230 -24.39 -8.85 0.11
CA ASP A 230 -25.25 -8.12 -0.82
C ASP A 230 -24.77 -6.68 -1.05
N GLN A 231 -24.26 -6.03 -0.01
CA GLN A 231 -23.66 -4.69 -0.13
C GLN A 231 -22.41 -4.74 -0.99
N VAL A 232 -21.50 -5.70 -0.75
CA VAL A 232 -20.28 -5.88 -1.57
C VAL A 232 -20.63 -6.12 -3.02
N VAL A 233 -21.61 -6.98 -3.30
CA VAL A 233 -22.08 -7.28 -4.66
C VAL A 233 -22.65 -6.04 -5.32
N ALA A 234 -23.50 -5.28 -4.63
CA ALA A 234 -24.10 -4.06 -5.16
C ALA A 234 -23.06 -2.99 -5.48
N GLU A 235 -22.13 -2.73 -4.53
CA GLU A 235 -21.08 -1.72 -4.69
C GLU A 235 -20.10 -2.09 -5.81
N THR A 236 -19.60 -3.33 -5.83
CA THR A 236 -18.59 -3.75 -6.83
C THR A 236 -19.17 -3.81 -8.23
N THR A 237 -20.39 -4.36 -8.42
CA THR A 237 -21.04 -4.37 -9.74
C THR A 237 -21.37 -2.95 -10.20
N GLY A 238 -21.81 -2.07 -9.29
CA GLY A 238 -22.04 -0.66 -9.57
C GLY A 238 -20.78 0.09 -10.02
N LEU A 239 -19.66 -0.13 -9.32
CA LEU A 239 -18.36 0.45 -9.68
C LEU A 239 -17.88 -0.02 -11.05
N VAL A 240 -17.89 -1.33 -11.27
CA VAL A 240 -17.47 -1.93 -12.54
C VAL A 240 -18.28 -1.39 -13.70
N SER A 241 -19.60 -1.39 -13.58
CA SER A 241 -20.50 -0.91 -14.65
C SER A 241 -20.35 0.59 -14.90
N ARG A 242 -20.25 1.40 -13.84
CA ARG A 242 -20.20 2.86 -13.94
C ARG A 242 -18.88 3.35 -14.56
N TYR A 243 -17.75 2.73 -14.21
CA TYR A 243 -16.42 3.19 -14.61
C TYR A 243 -15.76 2.27 -15.64
N ASN A 244 -16.48 1.26 -16.12
CA ASN A 244 -15.97 0.27 -17.08
C ASN A 244 -14.65 -0.37 -16.62
N LEU A 245 -14.62 -0.83 -15.37
CA LEU A 245 -13.43 -1.41 -14.77
C LEU A 245 -13.21 -2.84 -15.26
N GLU A 246 -11.97 -3.17 -15.60
CA GLU A 246 -11.54 -4.51 -16.02
C GLU A 246 -11.12 -5.36 -14.81
N LEU A 247 -10.61 -4.70 -13.75
CA LEU A 247 -10.12 -5.35 -12.53
C LEU A 247 -10.53 -4.56 -11.29
N LEU A 248 -10.95 -5.30 -10.25
CA LEU A 248 -10.99 -4.82 -8.88
C LEU A 248 -9.97 -5.59 -8.03
N TRP A 249 -9.07 -4.86 -7.40
CA TRP A 249 -8.23 -5.42 -6.35
C TRP A 249 -8.91 -5.15 -5.00
N ILE A 250 -9.45 -6.20 -4.38
CA ILE A 250 -10.02 -6.10 -3.04
C ILE A 250 -8.86 -6.18 -2.05
N VAL A 251 -8.56 -5.04 -1.42
CA VAL A 251 -7.39 -4.84 -0.55
C VAL A 251 -7.70 -5.08 0.92
N ASP A 252 -8.63 -5.96 1.21
CA ASP A 252 -8.90 -6.42 2.57
C ASP A 252 -7.63 -7.07 3.16
N ASP A 253 -7.36 -6.85 4.42
CA ASP A 253 -6.20 -7.46 5.10
C ASP A 253 -6.23 -8.99 5.05
N ASN A 254 -7.43 -9.57 5.10
CA ASN A 254 -7.67 -10.99 4.93
C ASN A 254 -9.13 -11.25 4.55
N PHE A 255 -9.40 -11.45 3.27
CA PHE A 255 -10.75 -11.54 2.73
C PHE A 255 -11.53 -12.77 3.20
N LEU A 256 -10.84 -13.91 3.44
CA LEU A 256 -11.45 -15.20 3.72
C LEU A 256 -11.68 -15.49 5.22
N ILE A 257 -11.64 -14.47 6.08
CA ILE A 257 -11.92 -14.64 7.52
C ILE A 257 -13.29 -15.30 7.74
N ASP A 258 -14.29 -14.84 7.02
CA ASP A 258 -15.62 -15.42 6.97
C ASP A 258 -15.83 -16.13 5.63
N ARG A 259 -15.86 -17.47 5.69
CA ARG A 259 -16.03 -18.35 4.52
C ARG A 259 -17.40 -18.15 3.87
N ASP A 260 -18.46 -18.11 4.67
CA ASP A 260 -19.83 -18.08 4.16
C ASP A 260 -20.12 -16.71 3.51
N ARG A 261 -19.55 -15.65 4.07
CA ARG A 261 -19.53 -14.32 3.44
C ARG A 261 -18.85 -14.36 2.05
N ALA A 262 -17.68 -14.97 1.94
CA ALA A 262 -16.94 -15.04 0.67
C ALA A 262 -17.72 -15.83 -0.40
N VAL A 263 -18.34 -16.94 -0.01
CA VAL A 263 -19.20 -17.74 -0.88
C VAL A 263 -20.43 -16.94 -1.30
N GLY A 264 -21.11 -16.27 -0.37
CA GLY A 264 -22.29 -15.44 -0.65
C GLY A 264 -22.00 -14.28 -1.61
N ILE A 265 -20.82 -13.64 -1.50
CA ILE A 265 -20.36 -12.63 -2.47
C ILE A 265 -20.22 -13.25 -3.86
N ALA A 266 -19.56 -14.41 -3.98
CA ALA A 266 -19.37 -15.08 -5.26
C ALA A 266 -20.70 -15.49 -5.91
N GLU A 267 -21.64 -16.04 -5.13
CA GLU A 267 -23.01 -16.36 -5.61
C GLU A 267 -23.74 -15.12 -6.12
N GLY A 268 -23.65 -14.02 -5.34
CA GLY A 268 -24.26 -12.75 -5.71
C GLY A 268 -23.69 -12.17 -7.01
N LEU A 269 -22.37 -12.21 -7.19
CA LEU A 269 -21.70 -11.76 -8.41
C LEU A 269 -22.10 -12.62 -9.62
N VAL A 270 -22.17 -13.94 -9.46
CA VAL A 270 -22.63 -14.84 -10.53
C VAL A 270 -24.10 -14.55 -10.91
N ARG A 271 -24.98 -14.36 -9.92
CA ARG A 271 -26.40 -13.98 -10.18
C ARG A 271 -26.53 -12.64 -10.92
N ARG A 272 -25.65 -11.66 -10.62
CA ARG A 272 -25.65 -10.35 -11.30
C ARG A 272 -25.16 -10.42 -12.74
N GLY A 273 -24.37 -11.43 -13.10
CA GLY A 273 -23.86 -11.63 -14.46
C GLY A 273 -22.86 -10.59 -14.95
N VAL A 274 -22.39 -9.70 -14.10
CA VAL A 274 -21.37 -8.69 -14.44
C VAL A 274 -20.00 -9.37 -14.47
N LYS A 275 -19.29 -9.24 -15.60
CA LYS A 275 -18.00 -9.89 -15.80
C LYS A 275 -16.86 -8.89 -15.59
N PHE A 276 -16.00 -9.18 -14.66
CA PHE A 276 -14.73 -8.47 -14.40
C PHE A 276 -13.77 -9.37 -13.65
N ASP A 277 -12.49 -9.08 -13.75
CA ASP A 277 -11.49 -9.75 -12.94
C ASP A 277 -11.45 -9.14 -11.54
N TRP A 278 -11.26 -9.97 -10.52
CA TRP A 278 -10.94 -9.49 -9.19
C TRP A 278 -9.88 -10.35 -8.52
N SER A 279 -9.19 -9.76 -7.55
CA SER A 279 -8.13 -10.41 -6.78
C SER A 279 -8.26 -10.04 -5.31
N ILE A 280 -7.81 -10.93 -4.43
CA ILE A 280 -7.88 -10.80 -2.98
C ILE A 280 -6.56 -11.20 -2.31
N GLN A 281 -6.46 -10.83 -1.03
CA GLN A 281 -5.46 -11.35 -0.12
C GLN A 281 -6.10 -12.26 0.91
N ALA A 282 -5.44 -13.37 1.25
CA ALA A 282 -5.87 -14.29 2.28
C ALA A 282 -4.69 -15.07 2.87
N SER A 283 -4.83 -15.57 4.09
CA SER A 283 -3.87 -16.53 4.63
C SER A 283 -4.15 -17.94 4.12
N THR A 284 -3.11 -18.76 3.97
CA THR A 284 -3.19 -20.10 3.39
C THR A 284 -4.14 -21.04 4.14
N ASN A 285 -4.13 -20.97 5.48
CA ASN A 285 -5.03 -21.76 6.33
C ASN A 285 -6.52 -21.43 6.12
N LEU A 286 -6.85 -20.24 5.63
CA LEU A 286 -8.23 -19.89 5.28
C LEU A 286 -8.60 -20.38 3.88
N VAL A 287 -7.66 -20.37 2.95
CA VAL A 287 -7.89 -20.92 1.59
C VAL A 287 -8.24 -22.41 1.65
N ILE A 288 -7.55 -23.20 2.49
CA ILE A 288 -7.80 -24.64 2.57
C ILE A 288 -9.14 -25.01 3.23
N ARG A 289 -9.80 -24.06 3.92
CA ARG A 289 -11.16 -24.26 4.46
C ARG A 289 -12.22 -24.30 3.36
N LEU A 290 -11.96 -23.71 2.20
CA LEU A 290 -12.87 -23.79 1.07
C LEU A 290 -12.70 -25.14 0.38
N THR A 291 -13.82 -25.69 -0.09
CA THR A 291 -13.83 -26.84 -1.01
C THR A 291 -13.37 -26.41 -2.40
N VAL A 292 -12.97 -27.35 -3.23
CA VAL A 292 -12.61 -27.07 -4.63
C VAL A 292 -13.81 -26.48 -5.39
N GLU A 293 -15.03 -26.94 -5.09
CA GLU A 293 -16.25 -26.44 -5.74
C GLU A 293 -16.57 -24.99 -5.37
N GLU A 294 -16.33 -24.60 -4.12
CA GLU A 294 -16.45 -23.19 -3.71
C GLU A 294 -15.38 -22.32 -4.38
N LEU A 295 -14.15 -22.80 -4.46
CA LEU A 295 -13.11 -22.09 -5.22
C LEU A 295 -13.46 -21.96 -6.71
N LYS A 296 -14.05 -22.98 -7.32
CA LYS A 296 -14.59 -22.90 -8.69
C LYS A 296 -15.74 -21.89 -8.80
N LEU A 297 -16.58 -21.77 -7.77
CA LEU A 297 -17.62 -20.74 -7.73
C LEU A 297 -16.99 -19.34 -7.69
N LEU A 298 -16.00 -19.10 -6.83
CA LEU A 298 -15.25 -17.84 -6.81
C LEU A 298 -14.61 -17.54 -8.18
N LYS A 299 -14.06 -18.57 -8.83
CA LYS A 299 -13.50 -18.45 -10.18
C LYS A 299 -14.57 -18.06 -11.21
N ARG A 300 -15.74 -18.68 -11.19
CA ARG A 300 -16.87 -18.29 -12.08
C ARG A 300 -17.33 -16.86 -11.82
N ALA A 301 -17.25 -16.38 -10.58
CA ALA A 301 -17.52 -15.00 -10.19
C ALA A 301 -16.44 -14.00 -10.67
N GLY A 302 -15.35 -14.47 -11.30
CA GLY A 302 -14.27 -13.62 -11.83
C GLY A 302 -13.01 -13.58 -10.97
N LEU A 303 -12.92 -14.32 -9.86
CA LEU A 303 -11.71 -14.35 -9.05
C LEU A 303 -10.54 -14.93 -9.87
N SER A 304 -9.53 -14.11 -10.12
CA SER A 304 -8.38 -14.49 -10.96
C SER A 304 -7.16 -14.92 -10.13
N GLN A 305 -7.01 -14.37 -8.92
CA GLN A 305 -5.84 -14.60 -8.10
C GLN A 305 -6.16 -14.44 -6.60
N ILE A 306 -5.55 -15.29 -5.78
CA ILE A 306 -5.46 -15.10 -4.32
C ILE A 306 -3.98 -14.93 -3.95
N SER A 307 -3.63 -13.76 -3.42
CA SER A 307 -2.31 -13.49 -2.87
C SER A 307 -2.25 -13.96 -1.43
N GLN A 308 -1.30 -14.84 -1.12
CA GLN A 308 -1.21 -15.52 0.17
C GLN A 308 0.11 -15.25 0.88
N GLY A 309 0.06 -14.99 2.17
CA GLY A 309 1.25 -14.90 3.01
C GLY A 309 1.75 -16.28 3.41
N ALA A 310 2.57 -16.94 2.57
CA ALA A 310 3.36 -18.08 2.98
C ALA A 310 4.50 -17.63 3.91
N ASP A 311 5.09 -16.51 3.59
CA ASP A 311 6.13 -15.72 4.27
C ASP A 311 7.46 -16.46 4.45
N THR A 312 7.47 -17.74 4.67
CA THR A 312 8.67 -18.57 4.80
C THR A 312 8.39 -20.05 4.47
N GLY A 313 9.41 -20.78 4.08
CA GLY A 313 9.38 -22.22 3.96
C GLY A 313 9.95 -22.95 5.19
N SER A 314 10.22 -22.22 6.28
CA SER A 314 10.82 -22.77 7.49
C SER A 314 9.83 -22.82 8.65
N PRO A 315 9.56 -23.99 9.24
CA PRO A 315 8.71 -24.09 10.44
C PRO A 315 9.23 -23.24 11.61
N LYS A 316 10.55 -23.17 11.80
CA LYS A 316 11.18 -22.31 12.82
C LYS A 316 10.80 -20.84 12.57
N MET A 317 10.86 -20.37 11.33
CA MET A 317 10.54 -19.00 11.01
C MET A 317 9.05 -18.71 11.09
N MET A 318 8.18 -19.68 10.74
CA MET A 318 6.74 -19.55 10.96
C MET A 318 6.43 -19.27 12.43
N HIS A 319 7.07 -20.02 13.34
CA HIS A 319 6.94 -19.80 14.77
C HIS A 319 7.44 -18.41 15.21
N LEU A 320 8.64 -18.01 14.78
CA LEU A 320 9.21 -16.69 15.09
C LEU A 320 8.37 -15.51 14.53
N MET A 321 7.69 -15.72 13.41
CA MET A 321 6.76 -14.75 12.80
C MET A 321 5.35 -14.76 13.41
N ASN A 322 5.12 -15.62 14.43
CA ASN A 322 3.81 -15.83 15.04
C ASN A 322 2.75 -16.28 14.03
N LYS A 323 3.12 -17.27 13.21
CA LYS A 323 2.28 -17.85 12.15
C LYS A 323 2.03 -19.36 12.33
N ASP A 324 1.95 -19.81 13.57
CA ASP A 324 1.70 -21.21 13.93
C ASP A 324 0.31 -21.73 13.47
N PHE A 325 -0.52 -20.86 12.93
CA PHE A 325 -1.80 -21.22 12.31
C PHE A 325 -1.68 -21.79 10.89
N GLN A 326 -0.47 -21.88 10.33
CA GLN A 326 -0.17 -22.51 9.04
C GLN A 326 1.13 -23.32 9.14
N ASP A 327 1.29 -24.28 8.24
CA ASP A 327 2.48 -25.11 8.04
C ASP A 327 2.75 -25.32 6.53
N LEU A 328 3.76 -26.12 6.22
CA LEU A 328 4.11 -26.39 4.82
C LEU A 328 3.00 -27.17 4.09
N ASP A 329 2.37 -28.13 4.75
CA ASP A 329 1.30 -28.93 4.16
C ASP A 329 0.11 -28.03 3.80
N THR A 330 -0.21 -27.06 4.64
CA THR A 330 -1.21 -26.03 4.39
C THR A 330 -0.90 -25.22 3.11
N ILE A 331 0.38 -24.85 2.91
CA ILE A 331 0.80 -24.07 1.74
C ILE A 331 0.70 -24.91 0.46
N TYR A 332 1.16 -26.18 0.51
CA TYR A 332 1.04 -27.11 -0.62
C TYR A 332 -0.43 -27.41 -0.97
N ALA A 333 -1.28 -27.68 0.04
CA ALA A 333 -2.70 -27.92 -0.15
C ALA A 333 -3.42 -26.71 -0.76
N ALA A 334 -3.06 -25.49 -0.35
CA ALA A 334 -3.60 -24.27 -0.94
C ALA A 334 -3.21 -24.13 -2.42
N ALA A 335 -1.95 -24.39 -2.78
CA ALA A 335 -1.48 -24.36 -4.17
C ALA A 335 -2.24 -25.39 -5.02
N GLU A 336 -2.43 -26.60 -4.51
CA GLU A 336 -3.16 -27.68 -5.19
C GLU A 336 -4.63 -27.32 -5.42
N LYS A 337 -5.36 -26.93 -4.37
CA LYS A 337 -6.78 -26.56 -4.46
C LYS A 337 -7.04 -25.40 -5.41
N LEU A 338 -6.22 -24.35 -5.34
CA LEU A 338 -6.34 -23.20 -6.23
C LEU A 338 -6.10 -23.59 -7.68
N THR A 339 -5.06 -24.38 -7.94
CA THR A 339 -4.76 -24.88 -9.29
C THR A 339 -5.91 -25.73 -9.83
N ALA A 340 -6.46 -26.64 -9.01
CA ALA A 340 -7.61 -27.48 -9.38
C ALA A 340 -8.88 -26.65 -9.68
N ALA A 341 -9.02 -25.48 -9.04
CA ALA A 341 -10.11 -24.55 -9.29
C ALA A 341 -9.85 -23.57 -10.46
N GLY A 342 -8.67 -23.59 -11.07
CA GLY A 342 -8.29 -22.66 -12.14
C GLY A 342 -8.02 -21.23 -11.64
N ILE A 343 -7.75 -21.06 -10.33
CA ILE A 343 -7.31 -19.80 -9.73
C ILE A 343 -5.80 -19.84 -9.63
N ARG A 344 -5.14 -18.71 -9.93
CA ARG A 344 -3.68 -18.62 -9.86
C ARG A 344 -3.22 -18.56 -8.39
N PRO A 345 -2.44 -19.56 -7.92
CA PRO A 345 -1.80 -19.47 -6.60
C PRO A 345 -0.73 -18.39 -6.63
N SER A 346 -0.76 -17.48 -5.69
CA SER A 346 0.25 -16.44 -5.53
C SER A 346 0.67 -16.39 -4.06
N PHE A 347 1.97 -16.44 -3.81
CA PHE A 347 2.53 -16.48 -2.46
C PHE A 347 3.52 -15.36 -2.24
N ASN A 348 3.50 -14.78 -1.05
CA ASN A 348 4.53 -13.85 -0.60
C ASN A 348 5.55 -14.59 0.26
N LEU A 349 6.84 -14.24 0.11
CA LEU A 349 7.92 -14.67 0.99
C LEU A 349 8.65 -13.44 1.54
N ILE A 350 9.11 -13.54 2.79
CA ILE A 350 9.84 -12.50 3.50
C ILE A 350 11.20 -13.05 3.89
N PHE A 351 12.27 -12.39 3.47
CA PHE A 351 13.65 -12.73 3.78
C PHE A 351 14.30 -11.68 4.67
N GLY A 352 15.24 -12.12 5.50
CA GLY A 352 15.95 -11.23 6.42
C GLY A 352 15.20 -10.93 7.70
N TYR A 353 14.19 -11.72 8.05
CA TYR A 353 13.52 -11.59 9.34
C TYR A 353 14.48 -11.92 10.51
N PRO A 354 14.39 -11.25 11.67
CA PRO A 354 15.23 -11.56 12.84
C PRO A 354 15.23 -13.04 13.21
N GLY A 355 16.43 -13.64 13.30
CA GLY A 355 16.60 -15.06 13.59
C GLY A 355 16.66 -15.98 12.37
N GLU A 356 16.43 -15.46 11.15
CA GLU A 356 16.63 -16.21 9.91
C GLU A 356 18.11 -16.40 9.61
N GLN A 357 18.49 -17.61 9.27
CA GLN A 357 19.83 -18.00 8.83
C GLN A 357 19.80 -18.56 7.41
N GLU A 358 20.92 -18.95 6.86
CA GLU A 358 21.00 -19.50 5.51
C GLU A 358 20.18 -20.78 5.35
N LYS A 359 20.08 -21.62 6.39
CA LYS A 359 19.25 -22.84 6.37
C LYS A 359 17.79 -22.50 6.08
N GLU A 360 17.22 -21.57 6.81
CA GLU A 360 15.82 -21.19 6.71
C GLU A 360 15.53 -20.50 5.35
N ARG A 361 16.48 -19.74 4.82
CA ARG A 361 16.39 -19.18 3.47
C ARG A 361 16.36 -20.25 2.39
N ARG A 362 17.20 -21.30 2.53
CA ARG A 362 17.20 -22.46 1.62
C ARG A 362 15.87 -23.20 1.66
N GLU A 363 15.30 -23.40 2.85
CA GLU A 363 13.96 -23.99 3.01
C GLU A 363 12.88 -23.19 2.26
N SER A 364 12.93 -21.86 2.34
CA SER A 364 12.00 -20.97 1.63
C SER A 364 12.21 -20.99 0.09
N VAL A 365 13.45 -21.05 -0.37
CA VAL A 365 13.77 -21.24 -1.79
C VAL A 365 13.26 -22.60 -2.28
N ALA A 366 13.49 -23.68 -1.50
CA ALA A 366 13.02 -25.02 -1.85
C ALA A 366 11.50 -25.09 -1.94
N LEU A 367 10.77 -24.47 -1.00
CA LEU A 367 9.30 -24.35 -1.07
C LEU A 367 8.86 -23.72 -2.40
N MET A 368 9.41 -22.57 -2.76
CA MET A 368 9.09 -21.89 -4.02
C MET A 368 9.41 -22.77 -5.24
N MET A 369 10.61 -23.35 -5.30
CA MET A 369 11.04 -24.17 -6.42
C MET A 369 10.12 -25.39 -6.62
N ASN A 370 9.75 -26.06 -5.53
CA ASN A 370 8.89 -27.25 -5.57
C ASN A 370 7.47 -26.89 -6.01
N ILE A 371 6.88 -25.81 -5.46
CA ILE A 371 5.53 -25.37 -5.85
C ILE A 371 5.51 -24.92 -7.31
N CYS A 372 6.47 -24.11 -7.76
CA CYS A 372 6.50 -23.64 -9.16
C CYS A 372 6.74 -24.77 -10.18
N ARG A 373 7.47 -25.83 -9.80
CA ARG A 373 7.67 -27.03 -10.65
C ARG A 373 6.39 -27.86 -10.73
N ARG A 374 5.73 -28.05 -9.58
CA ARG A 374 4.49 -28.86 -9.51
C ARG A 374 3.28 -28.14 -10.08
N TYR A 375 3.22 -26.82 -9.93
CA TYR A 375 2.11 -25.96 -10.35
C TYR A 375 2.63 -24.80 -11.22
N PRO A 376 2.80 -24.99 -12.54
CA PRO A 376 3.46 -24.00 -13.43
C PRO A 376 2.77 -22.63 -13.53
N GLY A 377 1.57 -22.49 -12.98
CA GLY A 377 0.85 -21.21 -12.88
C GLY A 377 1.09 -20.44 -11.57
N ALA A 378 1.80 -21.05 -10.61
CA ALA A 378 2.07 -20.43 -9.31
C ALA A 378 3.06 -19.28 -9.43
N GLU A 379 2.86 -18.24 -8.62
CA GLU A 379 3.72 -17.06 -8.54
C GLU A 379 4.23 -16.85 -7.12
N PHE A 380 5.45 -16.34 -6.99
CA PHE A 380 6.03 -15.97 -5.71
C PHE A 380 6.53 -14.52 -5.74
N TRP A 381 6.07 -13.75 -4.78
CA TRP A 381 6.57 -12.40 -4.51
C TRP A 381 7.54 -12.45 -3.35
N THR A 382 8.70 -11.87 -3.54
CA THR A 382 9.81 -11.95 -2.58
C THR A 382 10.12 -10.58 -2.02
N ASN A 383 10.00 -10.45 -0.71
CA ASN A 383 10.20 -9.20 0.01
C ASN A 383 11.41 -9.32 0.95
N ILE A 384 12.13 -8.22 1.12
CA ILE A 384 13.08 -8.09 2.21
C ILE A 384 12.33 -7.53 3.41
N PHE A 385 12.54 -8.12 4.56
CA PHE A 385 11.94 -7.66 5.79
C PHE A 385 12.28 -6.20 6.06
N THR A 386 11.30 -5.45 6.49
CA THR A 386 11.45 -4.06 6.94
C THR A 386 10.61 -3.92 8.20
N PRO A 387 11.22 -3.62 9.36
CA PRO A 387 10.50 -3.46 10.61
C PRO A 387 9.75 -2.13 10.60
N TYR A 388 8.51 -2.14 10.14
CA TYR A 388 7.68 -0.95 10.15
C TYR A 388 7.21 -0.59 11.56
N PRO A 389 7.06 0.72 11.86
CA PRO A 389 6.54 1.20 13.14
C PRO A 389 5.21 0.52 13.51
N GLY A 390 5.02 0.20 14.79
CA GLY A 390 3.80 -0.44 15.29
C GLY A 390 3.73 -1.96 15.05
N SER A 391 4.71 -2.58 14.36
CA SER A 391 4.77 -4.05 14.26
C SER A 391 5.28 -4.68 15.56
N PRO A 392 4.77 -5.87 15.96
CA PRO A 392 5.20 -6.55 17.20
C PRO A 392 6.68 -6.82 17.29
N ILE A 393 7.34 -7.06 16.16
CA ILE A 393 8.78 -7.35 16.08
C ILE A 393 9.68 -6.13 16.34
N MET A 394 9.11 -4.92 16.38
CA MET A 394 9.88 -3.68 16.41
C MET A 394 10.84 -3.61 17.61
N GLN A 395 10.39 -4.02 18.80
CA GLN A 395 11.24 -4.07 19.99
C GLN A 395 12.45 -4.98 19.78
N ARG A 396 12.25 -6.16 19.20
CA ARG A 396 13.33 -7.10 18.89
C ARG A 396 14.29 -6.55 17.84
N ALA A 397 13.77 -5.80 16.86
CA ALA A 397 14.61 -5.14 15.86
C ALA A 397 15.52 -4.08 16.50
N PHE A 398 15.05 -3.31 17.49
CA PHE A 398 15.87 -2.37 18.26
C PHE A 398 16.98 -3.07 19.03
N GLU A 399 16.67 -4.16 19.72
CA GLU A 399 17.67 -4.98 20.44
C GLU A 399 18.77 -5.52 19.50
N LEU A 400 18.43 -5.75 18.23
CA LEU A 400 19.37 -6.19 17.20
C LEU A 400 20.07 -5.04 16.48
N GLY A 401 19.89 -3.80 16.93
CA GLY A 401 20.62 -2.63 16.49
C GLY A 401 20.03 -1.93 15.26
N ILE A 402 18.73 -2.13 14.94
CA ILE A 402 18.11 -1.32 13.88
C ILE A 402 18.04 0.14 14.31
N GLU A 403 18.51 1.02 13.47
CA GLU A 403 18.34 2.44 13.64
C GLU A 403 17.14 2.92 12.81
N VAL A 404 16.21 3.60 13.46
CA VAL A 404 15.05 4.17 12.79
C VAL A 404 15.21 5.68 12.63
N PRO A 405 14.62 6.25 11.58
CA PRO A 405 14.63 7.69 11.37
C PRO A 405 14.00 8.44 12.55
N LYS A 406 14.60 9.58 12.90
CA LYS A 406 14.13 10.45 14.00
C LYS A 406 13.23 11.59 13.52
N THR A 407 13.08 11.76 12.22
CA THR A 407 12.28 12.83 11.60
C THR A 407 11.35 12.23 10.57
N LEU A 408 10.23 12.89 10.30
CA LEU A 408 9.30 12.49 9.25
C LEU A 408 10.05 12.23 7.92
N GLU A 409 10.88 13.15 7.48
CA GLU A 409 11.57 13.06 6.19
C GLU A 409 12.52 11.86 6.09
N GLY A 410 13.17 11.49 7.19
CA GLY A 410 14.05 10.32 7.24
C GLY A 410 13.35 9.01 6.90
N TRP A 411 12.05 8.90 7.15
CA TRP A 411 11.26 7.71 6.80
C TRP A 411 11.00 7.55 5.31
N ALA A 412 11.32 8.54 4.47
CA ALA A 412 11.19 8.44 3.02
C ALA A 412 12.05 7.31 2.42
N ASP A 413 13.19 7.02 3.03
CA ASP A 413 14.12 5.97 2.61
C ASP A 413 13.98 4.67 3.42
N PHE A 414 13.10 4.64 4.43
CA PHE A 414 12.83 3.46 5.23
C PHE A 414 11.87 2.52 4.49
N PHE A 415 12.43 1.77 3.55
CA PHE A 415 11.68 0.94 2.62
C PHE A 415 12.50 -0.30 2.25
N PRO A 416 11.90 -1.46 1.90
CA PRO A 416 12.59 -2.75 1.69
C PRO A 416 13.82 -2.73 0.78
N ARG A 417 13.89 -1.73 -0.10
CA ARG A 417 15.01 -1.59 -1.04
C ARG A 417 16.23 -0.92 -0.42
N TYR A 418 16.05 -0.11 0.62
CA TYR A 418 17.07 0.76 1.19
C TYR A 418 17.38 0.46 2.65
N THR A 419 16.49 -0.23 3.36
CA THR A 419 16.70 -0.57 4.77
C THR A 419 17.84 -1.58 4.91
N VAL A 420 18.87 -1.19 5.66
CA VAL A 420 19.96 -2.08 6.05
C VAL A 420 19.57 -2.82 7.33
N LEU A 421 19.67 -4.14 7.30
CA LEU A 421 19.36 -5.02 8.44
C LEU A 421 20.65 -5.35 9.20
N PRO A 422 20.87 -4.84 10.43
CA PRO A 422 22.13 -4.99 11.16
C PRO A 422 22.51 -6.43 11.47
N TRP A 423 21.55 -7.34 11.51
CA TRP A 423 21.76 -8.76 11.77
C TRP A 423 22.19 -9.57 10.53
N LEU A 424 22.10 -8.99 9.32
CA LEU A 424 22.70 -9.57 8.10
C LEU A 424 24.13 -9.08 7.96
N LYS A 425 25.09 -9.90 8.40
CA LYS A 425 26.52 -9.53 8.51
C LYS A 425 27.27 -9.62 7.17
N GLY A 426 28.22 -8.73 6.97
CA GLY A 426 29.15 -8.76 5.84
C GLY A 426 28.43 -8.73 4.48
N ARG A 427 28.76 -9.70 3.60
CA ARG A 427 28.14 -9.82 2.27
C ARG A 427 26.79 -10.54 2.27
N GLU A 428 26.23 -10.85 3.44
CA GLU A 428 24.99 -11.60 3.56
C GLU A 428 23.81 -10.81 2.99
N HIS A 429 23.76 -9.50 3.25
CA HIS A 429 22.75 -8.62 2.70
C HIS A 429 22.74 -8.63 1.15
N GLU A 430 23.90 -8.52 0.52
CA GLU A 430 24.04 -8.61 -0.95
C GLU A 430 23.57 -9.97 -1.48
N ARG A 431 23.96 -11.05 -0.80
CA ARG A 431 23.55 -12.42 -1.18
C ARG A 431 22.04 -12.59 -1.13
N VAL A 432 21.37 -12.07 -0.10
CA VAL A 432 19.91 -12.09 0.02
C VAL A 432 19.26 -11.27 -1.08
N GLN A 433 19.80 -10.10 -1.43
CA GLN A 433 19.30 -9.29 -2.55
C GLN A 433 19.48 -10.04 -3.89
N HIS A 434 20.62 -10.66 -4.16
CA HIS A 434 20.83 -11.45 -5.38
C HIS A 434 19.89 -12.66 -5.43
N MET A 435 19.75 -13.41 -4.33
CA MET A 435 18.81 -14.52 -4.23
C MET A 435 17.39 -14.07 -4.61
N ARG A 436 16.91 -12.97 -4.03
CA ARG A 436 15.61 -12.40 -4.36
C ARG A 436 15.47 -12.05 -5.86
N GLU A 437 16.50 -11.45 -6.46
CA GLU A 437 16.49 -11.17 -7.90
C GLU A 437 16.44 -12.45 -8.74
N TYR A 438 17.18 -13.52 -8.36
CA TYR A 438 17.09 -14.81 -9.02
C TYR A 438 15.71 -15.45 -8.88
N MET A 439 15.08 -15.36 -7.71
CA MET A 439 13.72 -15.86 -7.50
C MET A 439 12.71 -15.16 -8.43
N ARG A 440 12.85 -13.83 -8.59
CA ARG A 440 12.02 -13.06 -9.51
C ARG A 440 12.22 -13.47 -10.98
N VAL A 441 13.43 -13.87 -11.36
CA VAL A 441 13.76 -14.27 -12.74
C VAL A 441 13.36 -15.70 -13.05
N ALA A 442 13.50 -16.60 -12.07
CA ALA A 442 13.37 -18.04 -12.28
C ALA A 442 11.99 -18.49 -12.75
N PHE A 443 10.92 -17.83 -12.26
CA PHE A 443 9.54 -18.24 -12.51
C PHE A 443 8.59 -17.09 -12.86
N HIS A 444 9.03 -15.84 -12.77
CA HIS A 444 8.19 -14.72 -13.14
C HIS A 444 8.05 -14.66 -14.66
N ARG A 445 6.98 -15.24 -15.15
CA ARG A 445 6.42 -14.90 -16.45
C ARG A 445 5.64 -13.58 -16.28
N VAL A 446 6.36 -12.50 -15.95
CA VAL A 446 5.74 -11.19 -15.84
C VAL A 446 5.18 -10.84 -17.21
N PRO A 447 3.88 -10.61 -17.35
CA PRO A 447 3.40 -9.79 -18.43
C PRO A 447 3.99 -8.40 -18.15
N ILE A 448 5.14 -8.11 -18.75
CA ILE A 448 5.75 -6.77 -18.70
C ILE A 448 4.81 -5.86 -19.47
N GLY A 449 3.86 -5.23 -18.76
CA GLY A 449 2.98 -4.21 -19.32
C GLY A 449 2.10 -4.66 -20.50
N LYS A 450 1.68 -3.72 -21.33
CA LYS A 450 0.81 -3.86 -22.51
C LYS A 450 1.30 -4.81 -23.61
N TYR A 451 2.50 -5.36 -23.50
CA TYR A 451 3.09 -6.18 -24.53
C TYR A 451 2.68 -7.64 -24.34
N ARG A 452 1.76 -8.12 -25.19
CA ARG A 452 1.67 -9.54 -25.54
C ARG A 452 3.06 -9.91 -26.09
N VAL A 453 3.85 -10.56 -25.23
CA VAL A 453 5.21 -10.96 -25.58
C VAL A 453 5.09 -11.98 -26.74
N PRO A 454 5.61 -11.73 -27.95
CA PRO A 454 5.60 -12.70 -29.03
C PRO A 454 6.18 -14.04 -28.56
N ALA A 455 5.79 -15.16 -29.19
CA ALA A 455 6.23 -16.50 -28.80
C ALA A 455 7.76 -16.63 -28.69
N LEU A 456 8.51 -15.91 -29.56
CA LEU A 456 9.97 -15.82 -29.52
C LEU A 456 10.49 -15.23 -28.20
N ASN A 457 9.81 -14.24 -27.64
CA ASN A 457 10.20 -13.64 -26.38
C ASN A 457 9.94 -14.57 -25.19
N ARG A 458 8.95 -15.47 -25.28
CA ARG A 458 8.74 -16.52 -24.26
C ARG A 458 9.91 -17.49 -24.23
N LEU A 459 10.37 -17.94 -25.39
CA LEU A 459 11.53 -18.83 -25.48
C LEU A 459 12.79 -18.16 -24.91
N LEU A 460 13.02 -16.89 -25.24
CA LEU A 460 14.14 -16.12 -24.68
C LEU A 460 14.03 -15.95 -23.16
N PHE A 461 12.84 -15.70 -22.62
CA PHE A 461 12.63 -15.62 -21.18
C PHE A 461 12.85 -16.98 -20.50
N ASP A 462 12.39 -18.06 -21.08
CA ASP A 462 12.63 -19.41 -20.55
C ASP A 462 14.13 -19.73 -20.56
N LEU A 463 14.86 -19.41 -21.61
CA LEU A 463 16.32 -19.57 -21.68
C LEU A 463 17.06 -18.72 -20.63
N ILE A 464 16.66 -17.47 -20.43
CA ILE A 464 17.25 -16.57 -19.42
C ILE A 464 16.92 -17.04 -18.00
N SER A 465 15.83 -17.75 -17.80
CA SER A 465 15.45 -18.27 -16.48
C SER A 465 16.25 -19.52 -16.06
N LEU A 466 16.84 -20.26 -16.99
CA LEU A 466 17.60 -21.48 -16.68
C LEU A 466 18.80 -21.23 -15.76
N PRO A 467 19.67 -20.24 -16.01
CA PRO A 467 20.75 -19.93 -15.07
C PRO A 467 20.23 -19.53 -13.68
N ALA A 468 19.14 -18.77 -13.62
CA ALA A 468 18.54 -18.37 -12.36
C ALA A 468 18.02 -19.59 -11.57
N ARG A 469 17.33 -20.53 -12.22
CA ARG A 469 16.88 -21.79 -11.61
C ARG A 469 18.06 -22.63 -11.11
N TRP A 470 19.10 -22.78 -11.94
CA TRP A 470 20.29 -23.51 -11.54
C TRP A 470 20.96 -22.89 -10.31
N ARG A 471 21.11 -21.55 -10.27
CA ARG A 471 21.67 -20.84 -9.12
C ARG A 471 20.83 -21.02 -7.83
N LEU A 472 19.51 -21.02 -7.95
CA LEU A 472 18.61 -21.25 -6.82
C LEU A 472 18.73 -22.70 -6.31
N ASP A 473 18.81 -23.70 -7.21
CA ASP A 473 18.99 -25.10 -6.85
C ASP A 473 20.32 -25.37 -6.15
N HIS A 474 21.38 -24.66 -6.56
CA HIS A 474 22.73 -24.85 -6.00
C HIS A 474 23.10 -23.79 -4.94
N HIS A 475 22.19 -22.87 -4.62
CA HIS A 475 22.39 -21.78 -3.65
C HIS A 475 23.60 -20.88 -3.97
N VAL A 476 23.87 -20.62 -5.25
CA VAL A 476 25.01 -19.84 -5.75
C VAL A 476 24.55 -18.41 -6.06
N TYR A 477 24.75 -17.48 -5.15
CA TYR A 477 24.31 -16.08 -5.29
C TYR A 477 25.46 -15.07 -5.44
N SER A 478 26.70 -15.54 -5.37
CA SER A 478 27.90 -14.73 -5.60
C SER A 478 28.14 -14.52 -7.10
N PHE A 479 28.79 -13.40 -7.45
CA PHE A 479 29.15 -13.05 -8.84
C PHE A 479 27.95 -13.11 -9.81
N PRO A 480 26.96 -12.23 -9.69
CA PRO A 480 25.71 -12.27 -10.46
C PRO A 480 25.87 -11.70 -11.88
N VAL A 481 26.83 -12.19 -12.65
CA VAL A 481 27.17 -11.72 -14.02
C VAL A 481 25.99 -11.86 -14.99
N ASP A 482 25.19 -12.89 -14.81
CA ASP A 482 23.98 -13.17 -15.56
C ASP A 482 22.85 -12.15 -15.27
N LEU A 483 22.72 -11.71 -14.01
CA LEU A 483 21.80 -10.60 -13.68
C LEU A 483 22.29 -9.27 -14.26
N TRP A 484 23.59 -9.02 -14.29
CA TRP A 484 24.15 -7.82 -14.88
C TRP A 484 23.96 -7.81 -16.41
N ALA A 485 24.27 -8.93 -17.07
CA ALA A 485 24.02 -9.09 -18.49
C ALA A 485 22.55 -8.87 -18.83
N ARG A 486 21.62 -9.45 -18.06
CA ARG A 486 20.20 -9.25 -18.25
C ARG A 486 19.77 -7.78 -18.08
N LYS A 487 20.24 -7.10 -17.03
CA LYS A 487 19.94 -5.67 -16.83
C LYS A 487 20.42 -4.82 -17.98
N THR A 488 21.57 -5.14 -18.57
CA THR A 488 22.12 -4.46 -19.74
C THR A 488 21.26 -4.71 -20.97
N VAL A 489 20.89 -5.96 -21.25
CA VAL A 489 19.98 -6.32 -22.35
C VAL A 489 18.61 -5.65 -22.18
N GLN A 490 18.06 -5.64 -20.97
CA GLN A 490 16.82 -4.94 -20.69
C GLN A 490 16.91 -3.43 -20.97
N ARG A 491 18.01 -2.79 -20.60
CA ARG A 491 18.24 -1.35 -20.91
C ARG A 491 18.31 -1.08 -22.40
N ILE A 492 18.90 -1.99 -23.17
CA ILE A 492 19.02 -1.87 -24.63
C ILE A 492 17.66 -2.10 -25.33
N LEU A 493 16.89 -3.11 -24.87
CA LEU A 493 15.63 -3.50 -25.49
C LEU A 493 14.43 -2.66 -25.01
N THR A 494 14.54 -1.98 -23.89
CA THR A 494 13.49 -1.09 -23.40
C THR A 494 13.84 0.32 -23.86
N PRO A 495 13.08 0.93 -24.78
CA PRO A 495 13.33 2.32 -25.15
C PRO A 495 13.30 3.18 -23.89
N PRO A 496 14.17 4.19 -23.77
CA PRO A 496 14.13 5.09 -22.63
C PRO A 496 12.72 5.66 -22.51
N LYS A 497 12.08 5.44 -21.37
CA LYS A 497 10.84 6.15 -21.07
C LYS A 497 11.12 7.63 -21.23
N PRO A 498 10.21 8.42 -21.82
CA PRO A 498 10.37 9.86 -21.83
C PRO A 498 10.72 10.27 -20.40
N LYS A 499 11.90 10.83 -20.23
CA LYS A 499 12.33 11.41 -18.96
C LYS A 499 11.28 12.47 -18.66
N VAL A 500 10.46 12.26 -17.65
CA VAL A 500 9.90 13.39 -16.92
C VAL A 500 11.15 14.02 -16.31
N ASP A 501 11.54 15.16 -16.86
CA ASP A 501 12.81 15.81 -16.55
C ASP A 501 12.86 16.09 -15.06
N ALA A 502 13.71 15.37 -14.33
CA ALA A 502 14.12 15.74 -12.99
C ALA A 502 14.87 17.09 -12.98
N GLN A 503 15.28 17.60 -14.14
CA GLN A 503 15.87 18.92 -14.31
C GLN A 503 14.86 20.06 -14.46
N GLN A 504 13.57 19.78 -14.64
CA GLN A 504 12.50 20.80 -14.45
C GLN A 504 12.18 21.06 -12.98
N LEU A 505 12.83 20.36 -12.06
CA LEU A 505 12.75 20.60 -10.61
C LEU A 505 13.76 21.65 -10.11
N SER A 506 14.63 22.17 -10.97
CA SER A 506 15.72 23.08 -10.55
C SER A 506 16.01 24.21 -11.54
N ALA A 507 15.05 24.76 -12.24
CA ALA A 507 15.32 25.91 -13.10
C ALA A 507 14.25 26.98 -12.97
N GLU A 508 14.68 28.02 -12.44
CA GLU A 508 14.53 29.47 -12.53
C GLU A 508 13.90 30.15 -11.33
N PRO A 509 14.64 31.08 -10.72
CA PRO A 509 14.05 32.05 -9.80
C PRO A 509 13.19 32.99 -10.63
N VAL A 510 11.89 32.99 -10.39
CA VAL A 510 11.02 34.04 -10.90
C VAL A 510 11.38 35.33 -10.18
N THR A 511 12.13 36.18 -10.88
CA THR A 511 12.29 37.59 -10.52
C THR A 511 11.00 38.32 -10.82
N CYS A 512 10.56 39.09 -9.81
CA CYS A 512 9.46 40.05 -9.69
C CYS A 512 8.08 39.47 -9.49
#